data_deb16dca7b5129b40ccb1c912e9e5481
#
_entry.id   deb16dca7b5129b40ccb1c912e9e5481
#
_cell.length_a   1.000
_cell.length_b   1.000
_cell.length_c   1.000
_cell.angle_alpha   90.00
_cell.angle_beta   90.00
_cell.angle_gamma   90.00
#
_symmetry.space_group_name_H-M   'P 1'
#
loop_
_entity.id
_entity.type
_entity.pdbx_description
1 polymer ?
#
loop_
_entity_poly.entity_id
_entity_poly.type
_entity_poly.pdbx_seq_one_letter_code
_entity_poly.pdbx_strand_id
1 'polypeptide(L)'
;ILKQAFHKILKIKLAKYILKNDIVLRNLLIFATQNLDFSMANHAATKKDVRQSTKRNERNRYYGKTTRNAIRDIRTLTDKKAASEKLPTVESMIDKLAQRGTIHKNKAANLKRKLALKINRLDK
;
A
#
# COMPACT_ATOMS: atom_id res chain seq x y z
N ILE A 1 29.31 5.35 -46.91
CA ILE A 1 29.20 4.33 -45.83
C ILE A 1 29.26 4.99 -44.44
N LEU A 2 30.23 5.88 -44.17
CA LEU A 2 30.42 6.55 -42.88
C LEU A 2 29.26 7.49 -42.48
N LYS A 3 28.64 8.23 -43.42
CA LYS A 3 27.49 9.13 -43.16
C LYS A 3 26.23 8.36 -42.72
N GLN A 4 26.00 7.18 -43.28
CA GLN A 4 24.84 6.35 -42.91
C GLN A 4 24.99 5.71 -41.51
N ALA A 5 26.20 5.31 -41.14
CA ALA A 5 26.52 4.79 -39.83
C ALA A 5 26.33 5.88 -38.73
N PHE A 6 26.79 7.09 -39.00
CA PHE A 6 26.65 8.23 -38.10
C PHE A 6 25.18 8.60 -37.89
N HIS A 7 24.38 8.61 -38.95
CA HIS A 7 22.94 8.90 -38.87
C HIS A 7 22.17 7.83 -38.07
N LYS A 8 22.57 6.56 -38.18
CA LYS A 8 22.00 5.44 -37.44
C LYS A 8 22.33 5.54 -35.94
N ILE A 9 23.55 5.90 -35.59
CA ILE A 9 23.97 6.10 -34.20
C ILE A 9 23.26 7.31 -33.58
N LEU A 10 23.08 8.40 -34.34
CA LEU A 10 22.35 9.59 -33.88
C LEU A 10 20.88 9.27 -33.60
N LYS A 11 20.22 8.52 -34.49
CA LYS A 11 18.84 8.08 -34.26
C LYS A 11 18.67 7.19 -33.01
N ILE A 12 19.61 6.28 -32.75
CA ILE A 12 19.59 5.42 -31.57
C ILE A 12 19.81 6.23 -30.29
N LYS A 13 20.73 7.20 -30.30
CA LYS A 13 20.95 8.10 -29.15
C LYS A 13 19.73 8.98 -28.89
N LEU A 14 19.10 9.52 -29.95
CA LEU A 14 17.89 10.35 -29.84
C LEU A 14 16.70 9.51 -29.32
N ALA A 15 16.52 8.28 -29.80
CA ALA A 15 15.48 7.38 -29.31
C ALA A 15 15.67 7.02 -27.82
N LYS A 16 16.91 6.75 -27.39
CA LYS A 16 17.24 6.52 -25.97
C LYS A 16 17.00 7.74 -25.10
N TYR A 17 17.29 8.94 -25.62
CA TYR A 17 17.06 10.20 -24.92
C TYR A 17 15.56 10.49 -24.78
N ILE A 18 14.77 10.25 -25.82
CA ILE A 18 13.30 10.38 -25.80
C ILE A 18 12.69 9.39 -24.81
N LEU A 19 13.09 8.11 -24.85
CA LEU A 19 12.62 7.08 -23.91
C LEU A 19 12.96 7.39 -22.44
N LYS A 20 14.12 8.00 -22.19
CA LYS A 20 14.51 8.42 -20.84
C LYS A 20 13.70 9.63 -20.35
N ASN A 21 13.37 10.56 -21.25
CA ASN A 21 12.56 11.74 -20.94
C ASN A 21 11.07 11.42 -20.83
N ASP A 22 10.56 10.38 -21.50
CA ASP A 22 9.17 9.92 -21.34
C ASP A 22 8.86 9.50 -19.90
N ILE A 23 9.82 8.89 -19.21
CA ILE A 23 9.65 8.54 -17.79
C ILE A 23 9.58 9.81 -16.93
N VAL A 24 10.39 10.81 -17.21
CA VAL A 24 10.40 12.10 -16.50
C VAL A 24 9.11 12.87 -16.80
N LEU A 25 8.69 12.94 -18.06
CA LEU A 25 7.44 13.56 -18.49
C LEU A 25 6.21 12.84 -17.88
N ARG A 26 6.23 11.53 -17.84
CA ARG A 26 5.16 10.72 -17.21
C ARG A 26 5.08 10.99 -15.71
N ASN A 27 6.22 11.05 -15.01
CA ASN A 27 6.26 11.38 -13.60
C ASN A 27 5.84 12.84 -13.33
N LEU A 28 6.22 13.77 -14.20
CA LEU A 28 5.78 15.16 -14.14
C LEU A 28 4.27 15.28 -14.38
N LEU A 29 3.73 14.54 -15.33
CA LEU A 29 2.29 14.49 -15.62
C LEU A 29 1.50 13.90 -14.44
N ILE A 30 2.00 12.81 -13.82
CA ILE A 30 1.39 12.21 -12.63
C ILE A 30 1.44 13.21 -11.46
N PHE A 31 2.54 13.92 -11.28
CA PHE A 31 2.67 14.95 -10.25
C PHE A 31 1.73 16.14 -10.52
N ALA A 32 1.61 16.58 -11.77
CA ALA A 32 0.71 17.66 -12.18
C ALA A 32 -0.77 17.26 -11.97
N THR A 33 -1.15 16.04 -12.33
CA THR A 33 -2.54 15.56 -12.13
C THR A 33 -2.87 15.41 -10.65
N GLN A 34 -1.94 14.94 -9.81
CA GLN A 34 -2.14 14.87 -8.36
C GLN A 34 -2.33 16.24 -7.71
N ASN A 35 -1.68 17.28 -8.25
CA ASN A 35 -1.84 18.65 -7.76
C ASN A 35 -3.09 19.35 -8.31
N LEU A 36 -3.58 18.97 -9.51
CA LEU A 36 -4.81 19.51 -10.10
C LEU A 36 -6.06 19.09 -9.31
N ASP A 37 -6.10 17.86 -8.78
CA ASP A 37 -7.22 17.40 -7.95
C ASP A 37 -7.41 18.23 -6.67
N PHE A 38 -6.32 18.80 -6.13
CA PHE A 38 -6.37 19.67 -4.95
C PHE A 38 -6.92 21.06 -5.26
N SER A 39 -6.80 21.54 -6.49
CA SER A 39 -7.24 22.89 -6.89
C SER A 39 -8.73 22.99 -7.24
N MET A 40 -9.41 21.86 -7.49
CA MET A 40 -10.82 21.83 -7.89
C MET A 40 -11.81 21.96 -6.71
N ALA A 41 -11.34 21.83 -5.45
CA ALA A 41 -12.19 21.95 -4.28
C ALA A 41 -12.32 23.44 -3.83
N ASN A 42 -13.11 24.24 -4.53
CA ASN A 42 -13.27 25.66 -4.21
C ASN A 42 -14.23 25.95 -3.06
N HIS A 43 -15.21 25.08 -2.81
CA HIS A 43 -16.17 25.24 -1.72
C HIS A 43 -15.58 24.88 -0.34
N ALA A 44 -15.91 25.65 0.69
CA ALA A 44 -15.43 25.42 2.05
C ALA A 44 -15.79 24.03 2.58
N ALA A 45 -16.98 23.52 2.26
CA ALA A 45 -17.42 22.17 2.62
C ALA A 45 -16.54 21.08 1.98
N THR A 46 -16.24 21.22 0.69
CA THR A 46 -15.36 20.26 -0.02
C THR A 46 -13.94 20.27 0.53
N LYS A 47 -13.41 21.47 0.85
CA LYS A 47 -12.09 21.59 1.51
C LYS A 47 -12.05 20.90 2.88
N LYS A 48 -13.14 21.00 3.66
CA LYS A 48 -13.30 20.31 4.93
C LYS A 48 -13.33 18.80 4.74
N ASP A 49 -14.09 18.30 3.76
CA ASP A 49 -14.20 16.88 3.45
C ASP A 49 -12.85 16.28 3.00
N VAL A 50 -12.12 16.96 2.12
CA VAL A 50 -10.77 16.55 1.71
C VAL A 50 -9.84 16.42 2.93
N ARG A 51 -9.84 17.40 3.84
CA ARG A 51 -9.00 17.32 5.06
C ARG A 51 -9.40 16.15 5.96
N GLN A 52 -10.70 15.89 6.09
CA GLN A 52 -11.19 14.75 6.90
C GLN A 52 -10.85 13.41 6.25
N SER A 53 -11.08 13.29 4.93
CA SER A 53 -10.78 12.05 4.20
C SER A 53 -9.29 11.74 4.22
N THR A 54 -8.42 12.73 4.06
CA THR A 54 -6.96 12.57 4.17
C THR A 54 -6.57 12.02 5.54
N LYS A 55 -7.05 12.66 6.63
CA LYS A 55 -6.78 12.20 8.00
C LYS A 55 -7.29 10.77 8.25
N ARG A 56 -8.48 10.44 7.72
CA ARG A 56 -9.03 9.07 7.83
C ARG A 56 -8.18 8.07 7.07
N ASN A 57 -7.77 8.40 5.85
CA ASN A 57 -6.92 7.55 5.00
C ASN A 57 -5.55 7.28 5.65
N GLU A 58 -4.88 8.31 6.16
CA GLU A 58 -3.60 8.17 6.85
C GLU A 58 -3.72 7.26 8.06
N ARG A 59 -4.74 7.49 8.91
CA ARG A 59 -5.03 6.66 10.07
C ARG A 59 -5.30 5.21 9.68
N ASN A 60 -6.17 4.99 8.71
CA ASN A 60 -6.53 3.64 8.23
C ASN A 60 -5.33 2.92 7.63
N ARG A 61 -4.49 3.64 6.88
CA ARG A 61 -3.24 3.12 6.31
C ARG A 61 -2.26 2.70 7.40
N TYR A 62 -2.10 3.54 8.43
CA TYR A 62 -1.22 3.24 9.57
C TYR A 62 -1.66 1.96 10.29
N TYR A 63 -2.90 1.91 10.77
CA TYR A 63 -3.39 0.74 11.51
C TYR A 63 -3.45 -0.51 10.63
N GLY A 64 -3.83 -0.38 9.38
CA GLY A 64 -3.82 -1.49 8.44
C GLY A 64 -2.41 -2.04 8.17
N LYS A 65 -1.39 -1.18 8.07
CA LYS A 65 0.00 -1.60 7.89
C LYS A 65 0.53 -2.29 9.14
N THR A 66 0.29 -1.71 10.32
CA THR A 66 0.72 -2.26 11.61
C THR A 66 0.12 -3.65 11.85
N THR A 67 -1.19 -3.80 11.66
CA THR A 67 -1.85 -5.11 11.82
C THR A 67 -1.35 -6.15 10.80
N ARG A 68 -1.11 -5.77 9.54
CA ARG A 68 -0.54 -6.69 8.54
C ARG A 68 0.87 -7.16 8.89
N ASN A 69 1.69 -6.28 9.45
CA ASN A 69 3.02 -6.65 9.92
C ASN A 69 2.91 -7.63 11.10
N ALA A 70 2.08 -7.33 12.10
CA ALA A 70 1.85 -8.23 13.24
C ALA A 70 1.33 -9.62 12.81
N ILE A 71 0.44 -9.68 11.80
CA ILE A 71 0.00 -10.95 11.21
C ILE A 71 1.15 -11.67 10.52
N ARG A 72 2.03 -10.95 9.82
CA ARG A 72 3.21 -11.53 9.17
C ARG A 72 4.17 -12.12 10.20
N ASP A 73 4.41 -11.39 11.28
CA ASP A 73 5.31 -11.82 12.36
C ASP A 73 4.83 -13.13 12.98
N ILE A 74 3.53 -13.29 13.28
CA ILE A 74 2.99 -14.57 13.75
C ILE A 74 3.18 -15.69 12.71
N ARG A 75 3.03 -15.38 11.41
CA ARG A 75 3.18 -16.38 10.35
C ARG A 75 4.61 -16.87 10.17
N THR A 76 5.59 -16.06 10.54
CA THR A 76 7.02 -16.42 10.45
C THR A 76 7.51 -17.18 11.68
N LEU A 77 6.78 -17.11 12.81
CA LEU A 77 7.12 -17.87 14.01
C LEU A 77 6.97 -19.38 13.79
N THR A 78 7.96 -20.12 14.25
CA THR A 78 7.99 -21.59 14.30
C THR A 78 7.56 -22.12 15.66
N ASP A 79 7.80 -21.34 16.73
CA ASP A 79 7.49 -21.72 18.11
C ASP A 79 6.01 -21.45 18.44
N LYS A 80 5.30 -22.50 18.84
CA LYS A 80 3.88 -22.42 19.23
C LYS A 80 3.65 -21.53 20.43
N LYS A 81 4.49 -21.65 21.48
CA LYS A 81 4.33 -20.84 22.70
C LYS A 81 4.39 -19.36 22.41
N ALA A 82 5.42 -18.92 21.70
CA ALA A 82 5.60 -17.53 21.29
C ALA A 82 4.48 -17.02 20.37
N ALA A 83 3.96 -17.89 19.49
CA ALA A 83 2.83 -17.56 18.63
C ALA A 83 1.53 -17.43 19.41
N SER A 84 1.28 -18.31 20.38
CA SER A 84 0.08 -18.27 21.24
C SER A 84 0.03 -17.04 22.13
N GLU A 85 1.16 -16.61 22.67
CA GLU A 85 1.28 -15.39 23.49
C GLU A 85 0.96 -14.11 22.67
N LYS A 86 1.38 -14.06 21.42
CA LYS A 86 1.13 -12.90 20.52
C LYS A 86 -0.26 -12.91 19.90
N LEU A 87 -0.92 -14.07 19.82
CA LEU A 87 -2.21 -14.23 19.16
C LEU A 87 -3.29 -13.25 19.67
N PRO A 88 -3.56 -13.14 21.00
CA PRO A 88 -4.64 -12.29 21.50
C PRO A 88 -4.41 -10.80 21.17
N THR A 89 -3.17 -10.35 21.19
CA THR A 89 -2.82 -8.98 20.80
C THR A 89 -3.15 -8.70 19.34
N VAL A 90 -2.81 -9.64 18.44
CA VAL A 90 -3.09 -9.48 17.00
C VAL A 90 -4.57 -9.62 16.70
N GLU A 91 -5.30 -10.49 17.39
CA GLU A 91 -6.77 -10.59 17.28
C GLU A 91 -7.44 -9.28 17.67
N SER A 92 -7.01 -8.67 18.78
CA SER A 92 -7.49 -7.34 19.20
C SER A 92 -7.24 -6.27 18.14
N MET A 93 -6.07 -6.28 17.48
CA MET A 93 -5.78 -5.35 16.39
C MET A 93 -6.71 -5.58 15.18
N ILE A 94 -6.99 -6.83 14.83
CA ILE A 94 -7.90 -7.18 13.73
C ILE A 94 -9.33 -6.71 14.06
N ASP A 95 -9.80 -6.94 15.28
CA ASP A 95 -11.14 -6.53 15.71
C ASP A 95 -11.28 -5.00 15.74
N LYS A 96 -10.25 -4.27 16.18
CA LYS A 96 -10.21 -2.80 16.09
C LYS A 96 -10.30 -2.28 14.66
N LEU A 97 -9.70 -2.96 13.68
CA LEU A 97 -9.84 -2.60 12.26
C LEU A 97 -11.28 -2.85 11.76
N ALA A 98 -11.92 -3.92 12.20
CA ALA A 98 -13.33 -4.22 11.86
C ALA A 98 -14.28 -3.20 12.49
N GLN A 99 -14.10 -2.85 13.75
CA GLN A 99 -14.90 -1.83 14.46
C GLN A 99 -14.80 -0.45 13.80
N ARG A 100 -13.60 -0.08 13.27
CA ARG A 100 -13.39 1.17 12.54
C ARG A 100 -13.91 1.15 11.10
N GLY A 101 -14.47 0.04 10.63
CA GLY A 101 -14.94 -0.12 9.25
C GLY A 101 -13.82 -0.17 8.21
N THR A 102 -12.55 -0.31 8.63
CA THR A 102 -11.41 -0.43 7.71
C THR A 102 -11.42 -1.77 6.98
N ILE A 103 -11.90 -2.83 7.63
CA ILE A 103 -12.13 -4.15 7.07
C ILE A 103 -13.52 -4.65 7.42
N HIS A 104 -14.11 -5.47 6.57
CA HIS A 104 -15.40 -6.09 6.85
C HIS A 104 -15.27 -7.16 7.95
N LYS A 105 -16.32 -7.33 8.79
CA LYS A 105 -16.37 -8.30 9.89
C LYS A 105 -16.03 -9.73 9.45
N ASN A 106 -16.51 -10.16 8.29
CA ASN A 106 -16.21 -11.49 7.75
C ASN A 106 -14.72 -11.65 7.41
N LYS A 107 -14.08 -10.58 6.95
CA LYS A 107 -12.62 -10.59 6.70
C LYS A 107 -11.85 -10.74 8.00
N ALA A 108 -12.26 -10.05 9.06
CA ALA A 108 -11.66 -10.18 10.39
C ALA A 108 -11.78 -11.62 10.93
N ALA A 109 -12.98 -12.20 10.88
CA ALA A 109 -13.22 -13.58 11.29
C ALA A 109 -12.35 -14.58 10.50
N ASN A 110 -12.26 -14.42 9.18
CA ASN A 110 -11.41 -15.26 8.34
C ASN A 110 -9.92 -15.14 8.67
N LEU A 111 -9.44 -13.93 8.99
CA LEU A 111 -8.05 -13.72 9.39
C LEU A 111 -7.75 -14.41 10.72
N LYS A 112 -8.61 -14.24 11.74
CA LYS A 112 -8.47 -14.91 13.04
C LYS A 112 -8.48 -16.44 12.89
N ARG A 113 -9.45 -16.98 12.15
CA ARG A 113 -9.50 -18.44 11.88
C ARG A 113 -8.21 -18.95 11.23
N LYS A 114 -7.66 -18.24 10.23
CA LYS A 114 -6.44 -18.66 9.56
C LYS A 114 -5.22 -18.63 10.48
N LEU A 115 -5.16 -17.67 11.42
CA LEU A 115 -4.08 -17.58 12.40
C LEU A 115 -4.18 -18.74 13.42
N ALA A 116 -5.35 -19.01 13.96
CA ALA A 116 -5.57 -20.13 14.88
C ALA A 116 -5.21 -21.47 14.23
N LEU A 117 -5.67 -21.72 12.99
CA LEU A 117 -5.31 -22.93 12.25
C LEU A 117 -3.79 -23.05 11.99
N LYS A 118 -3.10 -21.92 11.74
CA LYS A 118 -1.65 -21.92 11.55
C LYS A 118 -0.96 -22.33 12.84
N ILE A 119 -1.34 -21.77 13.99
CA ILE A 119 -0.73 -22.09 15.29
C ILE A 119 -0.99 -23.54 15.68
N ASN A 120 -2.19 -24.06 15.44
CA ASN A 120 -2.52 -25.46 15.73
C ASN A 120 -1.74 -26.45 14.84
N ARG A 121 -1.23 -26.01 13.69
CA ARG A 121 -0.37 -26.84 12.82
C ARG A 121 1.10 -26.85 13.23
N LEU A 122 1.52 -25.95 14.10
CA LEU A 122 2.91 -25.92 14.59
C LEU A 122 3.21 -27.05 15.58
N ASP A 123 2.22 -27.83 16.01
CA ASP A 123 2.40 -29.01 16.88
C ASP A 123 2.71 -30.32 16.11
N LYS A 124 2.67 -30.26 14.79
CA LYS A 124 2.96 -31.43 13.94
C LYS A 124 4.33 -31.32 13.30
#